data_2dd336aefc7251c5710b90823e82fab1
#
_entry.id   2dd336aefc7251c5710b90823e82fab1
#
_cell.length_a   1.000
_cell.length_b   1.000
_cell.length_c   1.000
_cell.angle_alpha   90.00
_cell.angle_beta   90.00
_cell.angle_gamma   90.00
#
_symmetry.space_group_name_H-M   'P 1'
#
loop_
_entity.id
_entity.type
_entity.pdbx_description
1 polymer ?
#
loop_
_entity_poly.entity_id
_entity_poly.type
_entity_poly.pdbx_seq_one_letter_code
_entity_poly.pdbx_strand_id
1 'polypeptide(L)'
;MKILRITAEGLPLFKEDLDICFYAQQRVSEDDKNNLYNMIENYYLHSACAFIGINASGKTSVLKVVNLALSIIKNEPINHAETKSILGGAKKATICTCFYDKRKYVCCLETEITAKKSKTGEYMYSILSEKLWEKPIASVRSKKYLTDFAGMKPTAIRNQDEIYLPDDVSFIIAHNKKVNDTVEVFSLLSYTNINVLPFTEDIPLEVIAFLDPTIEKLCFEQVEGKTFIHLKFKNEEEIVLNNAVDLEQYLSSGTIKGIITFSMVKEVLQSGGYLLVDEIENHFNKEIVTTLVRFFMDSRFNKNGGTLIFTTHYPELLDEYDRNDGIYIVRNCNGITVENLSYILTRNDIKRSDAYQSGFLEGTTPTYEAYIRLKESLI
;
A
#
# COMPACT_ATOMS: atom_id res chain seq x y z
N MET A 1 14.27 5.23 -4.03
CA MET A 1 14.31 4.39 -2.81
C MET A 1 13.36 3.22 -2.97
N LYS A 2 13.71 2.00 -2.51
CA LYS A 2 12.83 0.81 -2.57
C LYS A 2 12.68 0.19 -1.19
N ILE A 3 11.45 0.03 -0.72
CA ILE A 3 11.16 -0.59 0.57
C ILE A 3 11.36 -2.10 0.46
N LEU A 4 12.01 -2.69 1.46
CA LEU A 4 12.31 -4.11 1.53
C LEU A 4 11.46 -4.84 2.56
N ARG A 5 11.28 -4.22 3.74
CA ARG A 5 10.53 -4.84 4.85
C ARG A 5 10.01 -3.75 5.79
N ILE A 6 8.81 -3.94 6.29
CA ILE A 6 8.23 -3.13 7.36
C ILE A 6 7.86 -4.07 8.49
N THR A 7 8.35 -3.78 9.71
CA THR A 7 7.87 -4.44 10.92
C THR A 7 7.30 -3.40 11.88
N ALA A 8 6.30 -3.79 12.66
CA ALA A 8 5.71 -2.92 13.67
C ALA A 8 5.34 -3.71 14.93
N GLU A 9 5.73 -3.19 16.08
CA GLU A 9 5.53 -3.79 17.40
C GLU A 9 4.77 -2.82 18.30
N GLY A 10 4.04 -3.35 19.29
CA GLY A 10 3.36 -2.57 20.31
C GLY A 10 2.13 -1.78 19.82
N LEU A 11 1.55 -2.16 18.69
CA LEU A 11 0.33 -1.56 18.15
C LEU A 11 -0.92 -2.12 18.87
N PRO A 12 -1.84 -1.26 19.39
CA PRO A 12 -2.94 -1.72 20.24
C PRO A 12 -3.93 -2.69 19.59
N LEU A 13 -4.11 -2.62 18.28
CA LEU A 13 -5.06 -3.47 17.55
C LEU A 13 -4.46 -4.83 17.15
N PHE A 14 -3.14 -4.98 17.22
CA PHE A 14 -2.44 -6.17 16.77
C PHE A 14 -2.16 -7.11 17.95
N LYS A 15 -2.42 -8.39 17.75
CA LYS A 15 -2.11 -9.44 18.72
C LYS A 15 -0.64 -9.84 18.69
N GLU A 16 -0.07 -9.78 17.51
CA GLU A 16 1.31 -10.15 17.23
C GLU A 16 2.00 -9.01 16.45
N ASP A 17 3.32 -9.04 16.45
CA ASP A 17 4.09 -8.06 15.69
C ASP A 17 3.82 -8.22 14.19
N LEU A 18 3.67 -7.09 13.52
CA LEU A 18 3.48 -7.06 12.08
C LEU A 18 4.82 -7.24 11.37
N ASP A 19 4.85 -8.09 10.35
CA ASP A 19 6.02 -8.31 9.50
C ASP A 19 5.60 -8.43 8.02
N ILE A 20 5.96 -7.43 7.23
CA ILE A 20 5.64 -7.36 5.80
C ILE A 20 6.93 -7.27 5.00
N CYS A 21 7.14 -8.23 4.11
CA CYS A 21 8.29 -8.33 3.25
C CYS A 21 7.92 -8.00 1.80
N PHE A 22 8.63 -7.07 1.19
CA PHE A 22 8.38 -6.63 -0.20
C PHE A 22 9.34 -7.25 -1.20
N TYR A 23 10.32 -8.04 -0.77
CA TYR A 23 11.21 -8.78 -1.67
C TYR A 23 10.85 -10.27 -1.73
N ALA A 24 11.12 -10.90 -2.88
CA ALA A 24 10.87 -12.30 -3.10
C ALA A 24 11.72 -13.17 -2.15
N GLN A 25 11.09 -13.74 -1.12
CA GLN A 25 11.75 -14.57 -0.11
C GLN A 25 12.10 -15.95 -0.66
N GLN A 26 11.18 -16.56 -1.41
CA GLN A 26 11.38 -17.85 -2.05
C GLN A 26 12.36 -17.74 -3.24
N ARG A 27 12.86 -18.89 -3.71
CA ARG A 27 13.68 -18.95 -4.93
C ARG A 27 12.89 -18.38 -6.11
N VAL A 28 13.53 -17.55 -6.90
CA VAL A 28 12.98 -16.96 -8.12
C VAL A 28 13.38 -17.83 -9.32
N SER A 29 12.41 -18.36 -10.04
CA SER A 29 12.59 -19.06 -11.31
C SER A 29 12.76 -18.09 -12.47
N GLU A 30 13.06 -18.58 -13.66
CA GLU A 30 13.12 -17.72 -14.87
C GLU A 30 11.75 -17.13 -15.20
N ASP A 31 10.69 -17.91 -15.03
CA ASP A 31 9.30 -17.48 -15.29
C ASP A 31 8.86 -16.40 -14.29
N ASP A 32 9.21 -16.54 -13.02
CA ASP A 32 8.90 -15.54 -11.98
C ASP A 32 9.47 -14.15 -12.29
N LYS A 33 10.59 -14.07 -13.01
CA LYS A 33 11.25 -12.80 -13.34
C LYS A 33 10.38 -11.85 -14.15
N ASN A 34 9.42 -12.37 -14.88
CA ASN A 34 8.48 -11.57 -15.67
C ASN A 34 7.50 -10.80 -14.80
N ASN A 35 7.22 -11.30 -13.57
CA ASN A 35 6.22 -10.78 -12.66
C ASN A 35 6.83 -10.08 -11.42
N LEU A 36 8.15 -9.93 -11.40
CA LEU A 36 8.89 -9.29 -10.30
C LEU A 36 9.77 -8.16 -10.84
N TYR A 37 9.97 -7.14 -10.02
CA TYR A 37 10.94 -6.09 -10.32
C TYR A 37 12.35 -6.52 -9.90
N ASN A 38 13.30 -6.55 -10.84
CA ASN A 38 14.70 -6.79 -10.50
C ASN A 38 15.32 -5.54 -9.90
N MET A 39 15.58 -5.56 -8.58
CA MET A 39 16.20 -4.45 -7.88
C MET A 39 17.70 -4.37 -8.16
N ILE A 40 18.39 -5.48 -8.00
CA ILE A 40 19.84 -5.64 -8.28
C ILE A 40 20.21 -7.12 -8.25
N GLU A 41 21.03 -7.60 -9.19
CA GLU A 41 21.53 -8.98 -9.24
C GLU A 41 20.41 -10.03 -9.07
N ASN A 42 20.43 -10.77 -7.94
CA ASN A 42 19.48 -11.82 -7.60
C ASN A 42 18.38 -11.38 -6.63
N TYR A 43 18.27 -10.07 -6.36
CA TYR A 43 17.26 -9.52 -5.46
C TYR A 43 16.10 -8.94 -6.27
N TYR A 44 14.93 -9.52 -6.06
CA TYR A 44 13.69 -9.16 -6.75
C TYR A 44 12.65 -8.67 -5.75
N LEU A 45 11.88 -7.67 -6.14
CA LEU A 45 10.78 -7.11 -5.35
C LEU A 45 9.43 -7.51 -5.93
N HIS A 46 8.45 -7.67 -5.05
CA HIS A 46 7.06 -7.81 -5.43
C HIS A 46 6.53 -6.46 -5.94
N SER A 47 5.95 -6.46 -7.12
CA SER A 47 5.31 -5.27 -7.70
C SER A 47 3.84 -5.16 -7.31
N ALA A 48 3.27 -6.21 -6.72
CA ALA A 48 1.95 -6.21 -6.12
C ALA A 48 1.98 -7.01 -4.82
N CYS A 49 1.42 -6.43 -3.72
CA CYS A 49 1.25 -7.07 -2.43
C CYS A 49 -0.23 -7.05 -2.05
N ALA A 50 -0.83 -8.22 -1.87
CA ALA A 50 -2.24 -8.37 -1.55
C ALA A 50 -2.45 -8.74 -0.07
N PHE A 51 -3.38 -8.06 0.59
CA PHE A 51 -3.86 -8.39 1.93
C PHE A 51 -5.31 -8.85 1.82
N ILE A 52 -5.57 -10.12 2.15
CA ILE A 52 -6.90 -10.71 2.08
C ILE A 52 -7.38 -11.17 3.44
N GLY A 53 -8.67 -11.07 3.67
CA GLY A 53 -9.35 -11.51 4.89
C GLY A 53 -10.83 -11.19 4.84
N ILE A 54 -11.61 -11.78 5.74
CA ILE A 54 -13.05 -11.48 5.87
C ILE A 54 -13.29 -10.04 6.34
N ASN A 55 -14.53 -9.59 6.33
CA ASN A 55 -14.92 -8.31 6.90
C ASN A 55 -14.46 -8.20 8.37
N ALA A 56 -14.02 -7.02 8.78
CA ALA A 56 -13.48 -6.73 10.11
C ALA A 56 -12.22 -7.54 10.51
N SER A 57 -11.53 -8.19 9.56
CA SER A 57 -10.25 -8.88 9.84
C SER A 57 -9.09 -7.93 10.14
N GLY A 58 -9.21 -6.62 9.83
CA GLY A 58 -8.17 -5.63 10.09
C GLY A 58 -7.31 -5.26 8.88
N LYS A 59 -7.70 -5.61 7.65
CA LYS A 59 -6.97 -5.28 6.41
C LYS A 59 -6.64 -3.79 6.29
N THR A 60 -7.64 -2.93 6.48
CA THR A 60 -7.44 -1.46 6.48
C THR A 60 -6.43 -1.03 7.56
N SER A 61 -6.44 -1.67 8.73
CA SER A 61 -5.46 -1.38 9.79
C SER A 61 -4.04 -1.74 9.37
N VAL A 62 -3.85 -2.84 8.66
CA VAL A 62 -2.55 -3.22 8.09
C VAL A 62 -2.07 -2.17 7.09
N LEU A 63 -2.92 -1.75 6.14
CA LEU A 63 -2.57 -0.68 5.20
C LEU A 63 -2.24 0.64 5.90
N LYS A 64 -2.93 0.97 6.99
CA LYS A 64 -2.62 2.16 7.81
C LYS A 64 -1.23 2.09 8.41
N VAL A 65 -0.78 0.93 8.87
CA VAL A 65 0.60 0.75 9.35
C VAL A 65 1.61 0.94 8.23
N VAL A 66 1.37 0.32 7.06
CA VAL A 66 2.23 0.48 5.89
C VAL A 66 2.31 1.95 5.47
N ASN A 67 1.16 2.64 5.36
CA ASN A 67 1.14 4.05 4.99
C ASN A 67 1.88 4.92 6.02
N LEU A 68 1.71 4.67 7.32
CA LEU A 68 2.44 5.40 8.37
C LEU A 68 3.95 5.20 8.25
N ALA A 69 4.42 3.97 8.02
CA ALA A 69 5.84 3.68 7.81
C ALA A 69 6.40 4.43 6.59
N LEU A 70 5.64 4.46 5.48
CA LEU A 70 6.01 5.20 4.28
C LEU A 70 5.99 6.72 4.50
N SER A 71 5.02 7.25 5.25
CA SER A 71 4.96 8.67 5.65
C SER A 71 6.20 9.08 6.47
N ILE A 72 6.63 8.25 7.42
CA ILE A 72 7.86 8.50 8.19
C ILE A 72 9.08 8.57 7.25
N ILE A 73 9.23 7.61 6.34
CA ILE A 73 10.32 7.59 5.35
C ILE A 73 10.25 8.81 4.41
N LYS A 74 9.06 9.26 4.06
CA LYS A 74 8.82 10.45 3.22
C LYS A 74 9.07 11.78 3.94
N ASN A 75 9.37 11.74 5.24
CA ASN A 75 9.59 12.89 6.16
C ASN A 75 8.30 13.63 6.54
N GLU A 76 7.16 13.01 6.47
CA GLU A 76 5.93 13.58 6.95
C GLU A 76 5.90 13.55 8.49
N PRO A 77 5.54 14.66 9.17
CA PRO A 77 5.37 14.64 10.61
C PRO A 77 4.32 13.64 11.04
N ILE A 78 4.59 12.81 12.06
CA ILE A 78 3.66 11.74 12.50
C ILE A 78 2.28 12.31 12.84
N ASN A 79 2.23 13.49 13.46
CA ASN A 79 0.96 14.12 13.82
C ASN A 79 0.17 14.65 12.62
N HIS A 80 0.77 14.77 11.44
CA HIS A 80 0.11 15.14 10.18
C HIS A 80 -0.24 13.92 9.33
N ALA A 81 0.39 12.75 9.60
CA ALA A 81 0.10 11.53 8.86
C ALA A 81 -1.38 11.15 8.96
N GLU A 82 -2.00 10.90 7.83
CA GLU A 82 -3.41 10.51 7.69
C GLU A 82 -3.75 9.28 8.56
N THR A 83 -2.80 8.36 8.65
CA THR A 83 -2.99 7.06 9.29
C THR A 83 -2.46 6.97 10.72
N LYS A 84 -2.06 8.09 11.33
CA LYS A 84 -1.55 8.15 12.71
C LYS A 84 -2.46 7.50 13.75
N SER A 85 -3.76 7.45 13.49
CA SER A 85 -4.75 6.85 14.40
C SER A 85 -4.49 5.36 14.70
N ILE A 86 -3.69 4.67 13.87
CA ILE A 86 -3.32 3.27 14.10
C ILE A 86 -2.45 3.08 15.36
N LEU A 87 -1.72 4.12 15.76
CA LEU A 87 -0.91 4.13 16.97
C LEU A 87 -1.78 4.15 18.26
N GLY A 88 -3.03 4.67 18.16
CA GLY A 88 -3.94 4.76 19.31
C GLY A 88 -3.27 5.41 20.53
N GLY A 89 -3.50 4.82 21.70
CA GLY A 89 -2.87 5.22 22.96
C GLY A 89 -1.60 4.42 23.30
N ALA A 90 -0.83 3.98 22.32
CA ALA A 90 0.37 3.17 22.55
C ALA A 90 1.37 3.91 23.44
N LYS A 91 1.75 3.29 24.55
CA LYS A 91 2.84 3.82 25.42
C LYS A 91 4.18 3.76 24.70
N LYS A 92 4.36 2.75 23.89
CA LYS A 92 5.52 2.53 23.04
C LYS A 92 5.08 1.69 21.84
N ALA A 93 5.23 2.22 20.64
CA ALA A 93 5.12 1.48 19.37
C ALA A 93 6.45 1.62 18.62
N THR A 94 6.93 0.55 18.03
CA THR A 94 8.17 0.55 17.25
C THR A 94 7.83 0.23 15.81
N ILE A 95 8.24 1.08 14.88
CA ILE A 95 8.14 0.84 13.43
C ILE A 95 9.54 0.74 12.88
N CYS A 96 9.87 -0.37 12.24
CA CYS A 96 11.14 -0.56 11.58
C CYS A 96 10.92 -0.69 10.07
N THR A 97 11.57 0.17 9.29
CA THR A 97 11.46 0.18 7.83
C THR A 97 12.82 -0.04 7.21
N CYS A 98 13.00 -1.20 6.56
CA CYS A 98 14.22 -1.49 5.81
C CYS A 98 14.01 -1.12 4.33
N PHE A 99 14.99 -0.46 3.73
CA PHE A 99 14.92 0.03 2.35
C PHE A 99 16.29 -0.04 1.65
N TYR A 100 16.25 -0.01 0.31
CA TYR A 100 17.41 0.07 -0.56
C TYR A 100 17.48 1.45 -1.21
N ASP A 101 18.64 2.09 -1.17
CA ASP A 101 18.85 3.46 -1.66
C ASP A 101 19.73 3.53 -2.93
N LYS A 102 19.77 4.70 -3.54
CA LYS A 102 20.54 4.98 -4.77
C LYS A 102 22.05 4.72 -4.65
N ARG A 103 22.61 4.74 -3.43
CA ARG A 103 24.03 4.43 -3.17
C ARG A 103 24.31 2.92 -3.21
N LYS A 104 23.30 2.09 -3.46
CA LYS A 104 23.35 0.62 -3.35
C LYS A 104 23.60 0.14 -1.92
N TYR A 105 22.98 0.82 -0.94
CA TYR A 105 22.97 0.42 0.46
C TYR A 105 21.61 -0.13 0.84
N VAL A 106 21.62 -1.12 1.70
CA VAL A 106 20.45 -1.55 2.47
C VAL A 106 20.49 -0.80 3.79
N CYS A 107 19.44 -0.08 4.06
CA CYS A 107 19.26 0.73 5.26
C CYS A 107 18.11 0.19 6.10
N CYS A 108 18.13 0.38 7.40
CA CYS A 108 17.01 0.08 8.28
C CYS A 108 16.81 1.24 9.27
N LEU A 109 15.65 1.86 9.24
CA LEU A 109 15.23 2.89 10.18
C LEU A 109 14.31 2.26 11.22
N GLU A 110 14.68 2.33 12.48
CA GLU A 110 13.86 1.96 13.64
C GLU A 110 13.39 3.24 14.33
N THR A 111 12.08 3.44 14.42
CA THR A 111 11.45 4.60 15.04
C THR A 111 10.56 4.13 16.18
N GLU A 112 10.90 4.49 17.41
CA GLU A 112 10.09 4.27 18.62
C GLU A 112 9.20 5.48 18.87
N ILE A 113 7.89 5.26 18.96
CA ILE A 113 6.87 6.31 19.07
C ILE A 113 6.08 6.14 20.36
N THR A 114 5.74 7.24 21.01
CA THR A 114 4.83 7.28 22.17
C THR A 114 3.65 8.19 21.90
N ALA A 115 2.52 7.85 22.51
CA ALA A 115 1.30 8.66 22.49
C ALA A 115 1.12 9.37 23.83
N LYS A 116 0.82 10.67 23.80
CA LYS A 116 0.39 11.45 24.96
C LYS A 116 -1.00 12.01 24.70
N LYS A 117 -1.91 11.86 25.66
CA LYS A 117 -3.25 12.39 25.54
C LYS A 117 -3.23 13.89 25.83
N SER A 118 -3.74 14.70 24.90
CA SER A 118 -3.87 16.15 25.07
C SER A 118 -5.00 16.49 26.05
N LYS A 119 -5.10 17.76 26.45
CA LYS A 119 -6.21 18.26 27.29
C LYS A 119 -7.58 18.14 26.58
N THR A 120 -7.60 18.13 25.26
CA THR A 120 -8.80 17.95 24.42
C THR A 120 -9.20 16.50 24.27
N GLY A 121 -8.40 15.55 24.75
CA GLY A 121 -8.65 14.12 24.67
C GLY A 121 -8.04 13.44 23.44
N GLU A 122 -7.45 14.19 22.51
CA GLU A 122 -6.77 13.67 21.33
C GLU A 122 -5.36 13.16 21.67
N TYR A 123 -4.88 12.16 20.93
CA TYR A 123 -3.51 11.69 21.05
C TYR A 123 -2.56 12.53 20.20
N MET A 124 -1.48 12.97 20.82
CA MET A 124 -0.30 13.56 20.18
C MET A 124 0.85 12.55 20.27
N TYR A 125 1.57 12.42 19.18
CA TYR A 125 2.64 11.43 19.03
C TYR A 125 3.99 12.11 19.01
N SER A 126 4.99 11.48 19.64
CA SER A 126 6.37 11.93 19.62
C SER A 126 7.32 10.74 19.48
N ILE A 127 8.45 10.96 18.84
CA ILE A 127 9.50 9.97 18.67
C ILE A 127 10.32 9.91 19.96
N LEU A 128 10.37 8.74 20.58
CA LEU A 128 11.18 8.48 21.80
C LEU A 128 12.64 8.24 21.46
N SER A 129 12.87 7.41 20.46
CA SER A 129 14.21 7.10 19.95
C SER A 129 14.14 6.75 18.47
N GLU A 130 15.24 6.96 17.78
CA GLU A 130 15.35 6.63 16.38
C GLU A 130 16.77 6.23 16.05
N LYS A 131 16.92 5.15 15.25
CA LYS A 131 18.21 4.60 14.87
C LYS A 131 18.21 4.23 13.39
N LEU A 132 19.30 4.47 12.73
CA LEU A 132 19.54 4.10 11.33
C LEU A 132 20.76 3.18 11.24
N TRP A 133 20.60 2.05 10.58
CA TRP A 133 21.68 1.17 10.17
C TRP A 133 21.81 1.18 8.67
N GLU A 134 23.04 1.02 8.20
CA GLU A 134 23.36 1.00 6.79
C GLU A 134 24.42 -0.06 6.49
N LYS A 135 24.25 -0.79 5.39
CA LYS A 135 25.27 -1.72 4.87
C LYS A 135 25.25 -1.74 3.35
N PRO A 136 26.43 -1.85 2.69
CA PRO A 136 26.48 -2.02 1.24
C PRO A 136 25.77 -3.32 0.83
N ILE A 137 24.99 -3.32 -0.25
CA ILE A 137 24.35 -4.55 -0.76
C ILE A 137 25.36 -5.63 -1.09
N ALA A 138 26.56 -5.24 -1.58
CA ALA A 138 27.66 -6.16 -1.89
C ALA A 138 28.17 -6.96 -0.67
N SER A 139 27.88 -6.51 0.57
CA SER A 139 28.22 -7.24 1.80
C SER A 139 27.17 -8.31 2.17
N VAL A 140 26.02 -8.29 1.51
CA VAL A 140 24.89 -9.21 1.81
C VAL A 140 25.11 -10.54 1.09
N ARG A 141 25.37 -11.59 1.84
CA ARG A 141 25.71 -12.92 1.30
C ARG A 141 24.49 -13.72 0.80
N SER A 142 23.32 -13.48 1.38
CA SER A 142 22.08 -14.18 0.99
C SER A 142 20.85 -13.38 1.38
N LYS A 143 19.69 -13.72 0.82
CA LYS A 143 18.39 -13.09 1.11
C LYS A 143 18.07 -13.03 2.62
N LYS A 144 18.46 -14.06 3.39
CA LYS A 144 18.24 -14.12 4.84
C LYS A 144 18.89 -12.93 5.57
N TYR A 145 20.03 -12.46 5.08
CA TYR A 145 20.77 -11.34 5.70
C TYR A 145 20.45 -9.99 5.06
N LEU A 146 19.51 -9.93 4.10
CA LEU A 146 19.20 -8.68 3.42
C LEU A 146 18.73 -7.60 4.41
N THR A 147 17.77 -7.93 5.25
CA THR A 147 17.20 -7.02 6.26
C THR A 147 17.63 -7.35 7.69
N ASP A 148 18.66 -8.17 7.88
CA ASP A 148 19.20 -8.52 9.19
C ASP A 148 20.34 -7.57 9.55
N PHE A 149 20.18 -6.81 10.63
CA PHE A 149 21.17 -5.88 11.18
C PHE A 149 21.63 -6.28 12.59
N ALA A 150 21.31 -7.52 13.02
CA ALA A 150 21.69 -8.01 14.35
C ALA A 150 23.21 -7.92 14.57
N GLY A 151 23.60 -7.37 15.72
CA GLY A 151 25.00 -7.17 16.08
C GLY A 151 25.72 -6.01 15.39
N MET A 152 25.07 -5.31 14.47
CA MET A 152 25.63 -4.09 13.87
C MET A 152 25.39 -2.87 14.76
N LYS A 153 26.34 -1.95 14.78
CA LYS A 153 26.13 -0.63 15.40
C LYS A 153 25.34 0.27 14.45
N PRO A 154 24.38 1.07 14.96
CA PRO A 154 23.69 2.06 14.16
C PRO A 154 24.67 3.10 13.62
N THR A 155 24.48 3.53 12.38
CA THR A 155 25.27 4.59 11.74
C THR A 155 24.83 5.98 12.18
N ALA A 156 23.58 6.12 12.58
CA ALA A 156 23.04 7.34 13.17
C ALA A 156 22.01 6.99 14.27
N ILE A 157 21.97 7.83 15.29
CA ILE A 157 21.02 7.75 16.41
C ILE A 157 20.47 9.17 16.62
N ARG A 158 19.14 9.28 16.83
CA ARG A 158 18.52 10.55 17.18
C ARG A 158 19.02 10.99 18.58
N ASN A 159 19.60 12.18 18.63
CA ASN A 159 19.95 12.79 19.92
C ASN A 159 18.74 13.53 20.47
N GLN A 160 18.45 13.33 21.76
CA GLN A 160 17.34 14.02 22.43
C GLN A 160 17.53 15.53 22.53
N ASP A 161 18.76 16.03 22.34
CA ASP A 161 19.13 17.45 22.41
C ASP A 161 19.10 18.16 21.04
N GLU A 162 18.55 17.53 19.98
CA GLU A 162 18.41 18.17 18.68
C GLU A 162 17.27 19.21 18.69
N ILE A 163 17.59 20.43 19.09
CA ILE A 163 16.65 21.56 19.28
C ILE A 163 15.93 21.95 17.96
N TYR A 164 16.47 21.59 16.80
CA TYR A 164 15.97 22.02 15.49
C TYR A 164 15.05 20.99 14.79
N LEU A 165 14.91 19.79 15.33
CA LEU A 165 14.04 18.76 14.76
C LEU A 165 12.80 18.57 15.64
N PRO A 166 11.57 18.82 15.13
CA PRO A 166 10.34 18.57 15.87
C PRO A 166 10.25 17.13 16.40
N ASP A 167 9.58 16.95 17.55
CA ASP A 167 9.49 15.66 18.23
C ASP A 167 8.78 14.56 17.41
N ASP A 168 7.98 14.95 16.43
CA ASP A 168 7.20 14.06 15.57
C ASP A 168 7.75 13.92 14.14
N VAL A 169 8.91 14.51 13.85
CA VAL A 169 9.60 14.43 12.54
C VAL A 169 10.79 13.50 12.65
N SER A 170 10.89 12.53 11.74
CA SER A 170 12.02 11.61 11.65
C SER A 170 13.30 12.31 11.21
N PHE A 171 14.45 11.92 11.81
CA PHE A 171 15.75 12.41 11.36
C PHE A 171 16.15 11.86 9.96
N ILE A 172 15.39 10.89 9.41
CA ILE A 172 15.62 10.35 8.07
C ILE A 172 15.64 11.44 7.00
N ILE A 173 15.05 12.61 7.27
CA ILE A 173 15.09 13.79 6.41
C ILE A 173 16.54 14.18 6.04
N ALA A 174 17.47 14.07 6.98
CA ALA A 174 18.89 14.39 6.75
C ALA A 174 19.53 13.36 5.81
N HIS A 175 19.20 12.08 5.99
CA HIS A 175 19.64 11.00 5.10
C HIS A 175 19.08 11.20 3.68
N ASN A 176 17.78 11.41 3.54
CA ASN A 176 17.12 11.58 2.25
C ASN A 176 17.70 12.77 1.45
N LYS A 177 17.95 13.89 2.13
CA LYS A 177 18.61 15.05 1.53
C LYS A 177 20.05 14.76 1.11
N LYS A 178 20.82 14.06 1.97
CA LYS A 178 22.22 13.72 1.67
C LYS A 178 22.34 12.77 0.48
N VAL A 179 21.42 11.80 0.38
CA VAL A 179 21.42 10.79 -0.70
C VAL A 179 20.71 11.31 -1.95
N ASN A 180 19.92 12.37 -1.82
CA ASN A 180 19.01 12.88 -2.86
C ASN A 180 18.12 11.76 -3.37
N ASP A 181 17.50 11.02 -2.45
CA ASP A 181 16.60 9.90 -2.70
C ASP A 181 15.36 10.02 -1.83
N THR A 182 14.21 9.75 -2.40
CA THR A 182 12.93 9.80 -1.70
C THR A 182 12.00 8.69 -2.21
N VAL A 183 10.92 8.45 -1.49
CA VAL A 183 9.87 7.53 -1.87
C VAL A 183 8.63 8.32 -2.30
N GLU A 184 8.06 7.99 -3.46
CA GLU A 184 6.78 8.52 -3.89
C GLU A 184 5.67 7.58 -3.43
N VAL A 185 4.65 8.14 -2.76
CA VAL A 185 3.55 7.38 -2.19
C VAL A 185 2.24 8.05 -2.55
N PHE A 186 1.35 7.28 -3.14
CA PHE A 186 -0.03 7.65 -3.44
C PHE A 186 -0.96 6.75 -2.63
N SER A 187 -1.83 7.35 -1.82
CA SER A 187 -2.77 6.63 -0.96
C SER A 187 -4.20 6.94 -1.36
N LEU A 188 -4.98 5.89 -1.60
CA LEU A 188 -6.43 5.99 -1.81
C LEU A 188 -7.23 5.62 -0.55
N LEU A 189 -6.57 5.51 0.61
CA LEU A 189 -7.21 5.10 1.87
C LEU A 189 -8.33 6.06 2.31
N SER A 190 -8.15 7.37 2.14
CA SER A 190 -9.17 8.38 2.45
C SER A 190 -10.18 8.62 1.35
N TYR A 191 -9.96 8.05 0.15
CA TYR A 191 -10.79 8.31 -1.02
C TYR A 191 -11.83 7.23 -1.30
N THR A 192 -12.08 6.32 -0.36
CA THR A 192 -13.07 5.23 -0.53
C THR A 192 -14.47 5.72 -0.83
N ASN A 193 -14.84 6.91 -0.36
CA ASN A 193 -16.17 7.50 -0.52
C ASN A 193 -16.17 8.86 -1.26
N ILE A 194 -15.02 9.35 -1.72
CA ILE A 194 -14.93 10.62 -2.45
C ILE A 194 -14.82 10.33 -3.94
N ASN A 195 -15.83 10.77 -4.67
CA ASN A 195 -15.93 10.53 -6.10
C ASN A 195 -15.28 11.66 -6.92
N VAL A 196 -14.74 12.70 -6.29
CA VAL A 196 -14.20 13.86 -7.00
C VAL A 196 -12.81 14.18 -6.49
N LEU A 197 -11.84 14.11 -7.40
CA LEU A 197 -10.51 14.70 -7.20
C LEU A 197 -10.32 15.87 -8.18
N PRO A 198 -9.57 16.89 -7.79
CA PRO A 198 -9.18 17.94 -8.72
C PRO A 198 -8.26 17.35 -9.80
N PHE A 199 -8.78 17.19 -11.01
CA PHE A 199 -7.96 16.85 -12.16
C PHE A 199 -7.37 18.12 -12.74
N THR A 200 -6.08 18.09 -13.00
CA THR A 200 -5.36 19.19 -13.65
C THR A 200 -4.69 18.76 -14.96
N GLU A 201 -4.74 17.47 -15.28
CA GLU A 201 -4.08 16.88 -16.44
C GLU A 201 -5.07 16.16 -17.36
N ASP A 202 -4.75 16.09 -18.63
CA ASP A 202 -5.51 15.33 -19.62
C ASP A 202 -5.42 13.83 -19.34
N ILE A 203 -6.57 13.19 -19.28
CA ILE A 203 -6.69 11.76 -19.09
C ILE A 203 -6.61 11.11 -20.47
N PRO A 204 -5.74 10.09 -20.67
CA PRO A 204 -5.70 9.38 -21.94
C PRO A 204 -7.07 8.83 -22.30
N LEU A 205 -7.49 9.06 -23.55
CA LEU A 205 -8.79 8.59 -24.05
C LEU A 205 -8.94 7.07 -23.94
N GLU A 206 -7.83 6.34 -24.03
CA GLU A 206 -7.77 4.89 -23.89
C GLU A 206 -8.18 4.43 -22.48
N VAL A 207 -7.81 5.18 -21.43
CA VAL A 207 -8.24 4.92 -20.06
C VAL A 207 -9.74 5.15 -19.92
N ILE A 208 -10.23 6.26 -20.48
CA ILE A 208 -11.66 6.58 -20.47
C ILE A 208 -12.46 5.50 -21.20
N ALA A 209 -12.05 5.12 -22.41
CA ALA A 209 -12.70 4.11 -23.22
C ALA A 209 -12.67 2.72 -22.59
N PHE A 210 -11.64 2.41 -21.80
CA PHE A 210 -11.53 1.16 -21.04
C PHE A 210 -12.53 1.11 -19.88
N LEU A 211 -12.73 2.25 -19.19
CA LEU A 211 -13.65 2.35 -18.07
C LEU A 211 -15.11 2.49 -18.51
N ASP A 212 -15.35 3.29 -19.53
CA ASP A 212 -16.68 3.53 -20.11
C ASP A 212 -16.58 3.74 -21.63
N PRO A 213 -16.88 2.72 -22.41
CA PRO A 213 -16.79 2.79 -23.87
C PRO A 213 -17.85 3.68 -24.52
N THR A 214 -18.80 4.23 -23.78
CA THR A 214 -19.81 5.16 -24.30
C THR A 214 -19.30 6.61 -24.39
N ILE A 215 -18.23 6.94 -23.67
CA ILE A 215 -17.62 8.26 -23.67
C ILE A 215 -16.75 8.43 -24.91
N GLU A 216 -17.00 9.48 -25.67
CA GLU A 216 -16.21 9.89 -26.84
C GLU A 216 -15.12 10.90 -26.47
N LYS A 217 -15.42 11.82 -25.52
CA LYS A 217 -14.51 12.87 -25.08
C LYS A 217 -14.71 13.19 -23.60
N LEU A 218 -13.61 13.31 -22.86
CA LEU A 218 -13.58 13.90 -21.54
C LEU A 218 -12.24 14.64 -21.41
N CYS A 219 -12.30 15.98 -21.32
CA CYS A 219 -11.10 16.79 -21.11
C CYS A 219 -11.39 17.99 -20.20
N PHE A 220 -10.32 18.51 -19.63
CA PHE A 220 -10.36 19.61 -18.67
C PHE A 220 -9.66 20.83 -19.29
N GLU A 221 -10.37 21.94 -19.45
CA GLU A 221 -9.85 23.18 -19.99
C GLU A 221 -9.79 24.24 -18.89
N GLN A 222 -8.66 24.92 -18.76
CA GLN A 222 -8.51 26.04 -17.84
C GLN A 222 -8.62 27.35 -18.60
N VAL A 223 -9.67 28.15 -18.30
CA VAL A 223 -9.89 29.48 -18.86
C VAL A 223 -10.03 30.48 -17.71
N GLU A 224 -9.17 31.49 -17.66
CA GLU A 224 -9.18 32.54 -16.64
C GLU A 224 -9.23 32.02 -15.18
N GLY A 225 -8.53 30.95 -14.89
CA GLY A 225 -8.47 30.35 -13.56
C GLY A 225 -9.70 29.52 -13.16
N LYS A 226 -10.62 29.28 -14.09
CA LYS A 226 -11.75 28.37 -13.93
C LYS A 226 -11.52 27.11 -14.76
N THR A 227 -11.88 25.97 -14.21
CA THR A 227 -11.82 24.68 -14.92
C THR A 227 -13.17 24.41 -15.57
N PHE A 228 -13.16 24.19 -16.87
CA PHE A 228 -14.30 23.70 -17.63
C PHE A 228 -14.06 22.23 -17.99
N ILE A 229 -15.11 21.43 -17.93
CA ILE A 229 -15.05 20.00 -18.22
C ILE A 229 -15.91 19.74 -19.44
N HIS A 230 -15.29 19.23 -20.49
CA HIS A 230 -15.94 18.88 -21.73
C HIS A 230 -16.21 17.39 -21.75
N LEU A 231 -17.48 17.00 -21.63
CA LEU A 231 -17.93 15.60 -21.66
C LEU A 231 -18.79 15.39 -22.91
N LYS A 232 -18.47 14.36 -23.69
CA LYS A 232 -19.26 13.96 -24.84
C LYS A 232 -19.43 12.45 -24.87
N PHE A 233 -20.66 12.01 -24.93
CA PHE A 233 -21.00 10.62 -25.20
C PHE A 233 -21.13 10.36 -26.72
N LYS A 234 -20.97 9.14 -27.15
CA LYS A 234 -21.14 8.73 -28.55
C LYS A 234 -22.55 9.06 -29.02
N ASN A 235 -22.63 9.75 -30.16
CA ASN A 235 -23.87 10.18 -30.79
C ASN A 235 -24.71 11.20 -29.98
N GLU A 236 -24.12 11.88 -29.00
CA GLU A 236 -24.76 12.92 -28.22
C GLU A 236 -24.05 14.28 -28.41
N GLU A 237 -24.70 15.35 -27.99
CA GLU A 237 -24.10 16.68 -27.97
C GLU A 237 -23.08 16.81 -26.81
N GLU A 238 -22.11 17.71 -26.97
CA GLU A 238 -21.11 17.98 -25.94
C GLU A 238 -21.74 18.72 -24.74
N ILE A 239 -21.44 18.26 -23.55
CA ILE A 239 -21.83 18.83 -22.26
C ILE A 239 -20.64 19.57 -21.70
N VAL A 240 -20.83 20.84 -21.30
CA VAL A 240 -19.79 21.62 -20.64
C VAL A 240 -20.18 21.87 -19.19
N LEU A 241 -19.33 21.39 -18.27
CA LEU A 241 -19.54 21.49 -16.83
C LEU A 241 -18.52 22.46 -16.22
N ASN A 242 -18.94 23.18 -15.19
CA ASN A 242 -18.12 24.19 -14.49
C ASN A 242 -17.56 23.65 -13.16
N ASN A 243 -17.97 22.44 -12.76
CA ASN A 243 -17.57 21.83 -11.51
C ASN A 243 -17.38 20.33 -11.70
N ALA A 244 -16.27 19.78 -11.18
CA ALA A 244 -15.98 18.35 -11.26
C ALA A 244 -17.02 17.49 -10.50
N VAL A 245 -17.68 18.05 -9.48
CA VAL A 245 -18.76 17.36 -8.75
C VAL A 245 -19.93 17.03 -9.68
N ASP A 246 -20.18 17.85 -10.68
CA ASP A 246 -21.30 17.65 -11.62
C ASP A 246 -21.10 16.41 -12.51
N LEU A 247 -19.86 15.88 -12.62
CA LEU A 247 -19.58 14.62 -13.32
C LEU A 247 -20.34 13.43 -12.69
N GLU A 248 -20.63 13.46 -11.38
CA GLU A 248 -21.39 12.40 -10.70
C GLU A 248 -22.81 12.23 -11.24
N GLN A 249 -23.36 13.26 -11.91
CA GLN A 249 -24.69 13.18 -12.53
C GLN A 249 -24.67 12.42 -13.85
N TYR A 250 -23.51 12.30 -14.49
CA TYR A 250 -23.34 11.74 -15.82
C TYR A 250 -22.54 10.45 -15.84
N LEU A 251 -21.55 10.31 -14.94
CA LEU A 251 -20.64 9.18 -14.89
C LEU A 251 -20.93 8.28 -13.70
N SER A 252 -20.72 6.99 -13.88
CA SER A 252 -20.79 6.06 -12.76
C SER A 252 -19.68 6.32 -11.73
N SER A 253 -19.93 6.00 -10.47
CA SER A 253 -18.91 6.09 -9.41
C SER A 253 -17.67 5.27 -9.76
N GLY A 254 -17.85 4.12 -10.44
CA GLY A 254 -16.75 3.29 -10.92
C GLY A 254 -15.91 3.98 -12.00
N THR A 255 -16.55 4.69 -12.94
CA THR A 255 -15.85 5.44 -13.99
C THR A 255 -15.02 6.57 -13.37
N ILE A 256 -15.58 7.36 -12.47
CA ILE A 256 -14.88 8.47 -11.80
C ILE A 256 -13.71 7.96 -10.98
N LYS A 257 -13.94 6.94 -10.13
CA LYS A 257 -12.88 6.33 -9.32
C LYS A 257 -11.80 5.67 -10.18
N GLY A 258 -12.21 5.07 -11.30
CA GLY A 258 -11.28 4.47 -12.26
C GLY A 258 -10.34 5.49 -12.87
N ILE A 259 -10.85 6.63 -13.32
CA ILE A 259 -10.05 7.71 -13.87
C ILE A 259 -8.97 8.14 -12.85
N ILE A 260 -9.37 8.38 -11.61
CA ILE A 260 -8.46 8.76 -10.51
C ILE A 260 -7.40 7.69 -10.29
N THR A 261 -7.84 6.45 -10.16
CA THR A 261 -6.94 5.31 -9.90
C THR A 261 -5.91 5.13 -11.02
N PHE A 262 -6.34 5.17 -12.29
CA PHE A 262 -5.42 5.00 -13.42
C PHE A 262 -4.48 6.19 -13.61
N SER A 263 -4.89 7.41 -13.24
CA SER A 263 -3.97 8.55 -13.20
C SER A 263 -2.85 8.32 -12.18
N MET A 264 -3.19 7.86 -10.96
CA MET A 264 -2.18 7.51 -9.97
C MET A 264 -1.32 6.31 -10.37
N VAL A 265 -1.89 5.31 -11.05
CA VAL A 265 -1.14 4.18 -11.62
C VAL A 265 -0.06 4.68 -12.57
N LYS A 266 -0.40 5.61 -13.48
CA LYS A 266 0.57 6.22 -14.41
C LYS A 266 1.74 6.84 -13.66
N GLU A 267 1.46 7.67 -12.65
CA GLU A 267 2.50 8.33 -11.83
C GLU A 267 3.37 7.32 -11.10
N VAL A 268 2.78 6.31 -10.48
CA VAL A 268 3.51 5.27 -9.75
C VAL A 268 4.39 4.42 -10.66
N LEU A 269 3.91 4.06 -11.85
CA LEU A 269 4.70 3.31 -12.82
C LEU A 269 5.85 4.13 -13.40
N GLN A 270 5.68 5.45 -13.53
CA GLN A 270 6.73 6.38 -13.99
C GLN A 270 7.77 6.65 -12.91
N SER A 271 7.34 6.92 -11.67
CA SER A 271 8.24 7.22 -10.55
C SER A 271 8.89 6.00 -9.93
N GLY A 272 8.27 4.82 -10.08
CA GLY A 272 8.64 3.62 -9.36
C GLY A 272 8.27 3.69 -7.87
N GLY A 273 7.21 4.44 -7.54
CA GLY A 273 6.68 4.65 -6.20
C GLY A 273 5.72 3.55 -5.73
N TYR A 274 4.83 3.93 -4.81
CA TYR A 274 3.87 3.03 -4.15
C TYR A 274 2.45 3.55 -4.31
N LEU A 275 1.52 2.66 -4.66
CA LEU A 275 0.08 2.92 -4.65
C LEU A 275 -0.59 2.05 -3.59
N LEU A 276 -1.26 2.69 -2.62
CA LEU A 276 -2.03 2.02 -1.58
C LEU A 276 -3.52 2.13 -1.89
N VAL A 277 -4.20 0.97 -1.96
CA VAL A 277 -5.64 0.90 -2.27
C VAL A 277 -6.34 0.01 -1.27
N ASP A 278 -7.30 0.55 -0.51
CA ASP A 278 -8.15 -0.25 0.36
C ASP A 278 -9.37 -0.74 -0.43
N GLU A 279 -9.70 -2.04 -0.27
CA GLU A 279 -10.81 -2.69 -0.97
C GLU A 279 -10.81 -2.37 -2.47
N ILE A 280 -9.77 -2.85 -3.17
CA ILE A 280 -9.48 -2.51 -4.57
C ILE A 280 -10.68 -2.81 -5.50
N GLU A 281 -11.53 -3.77 -5.12
CA GLU A 281 -12.75 -4.13 -5.83
C GLU A 281 -13.88 -3.11 -5.69
N ASN A 282 -13.81 -2.17 -4.76
CA ASN A 282 -14.86 -1.18 -4.56
C ASN A 282 -15.08 -0.34 -5.81
N HIS A 283 -16.28 -0.42 -6.36
CA HIS A 283 -16.74 0.25 -7.56
C HIS A 283 -16.16 -0.26 -8.89
N PHE A 284 -15.27 -1.27 -8.87
CA PHE A 284 -14.72 -1.86 -10.10
C PHE A 284 -15.26 -3.25 -10.35
N ASN A 285 -15.47 -3.56 -11.62
CA ASN A 285 -15.67 -4.95 -12.00
C ASN A 285 -14.35 -5.74 -11.90
N LYS A 286 -14.44 -7.05 -11.86
CA LYS A 286 -13.30 -7.95 -11.71
C LYS A 286 -12.22 -7.72 -12.77
N GLU A 287 -12.61 -7.47 -14.03
CA GLU A 287 -11.68 -7.31 -15.15
C GLU A 287 -10.82 -6.05 -15.00
N ILE A 288 -11.39 -4.95 -14.51
CA ILE A 288 -10.65 -3.71 -14.24
C ILE A 288 -9.60 -3.95 -13.14
N VAL A 289 -10.00 -4.61 -12.04
CA VAL A 289 -9.08 -4.91 -10.93
C VAL A 289 -7.96 -5.84 -11.38
N THR A 290 -8.31 -6.91 -12.09
CA THR A 290 -7.34 -7.87 -12.63
C THR A 290 -6.35 -7.20 -13.57
N THR A 291 -6.82 -6.34 -14.47
CA THR A 291 -5.97 -5.57 -15.40
C THR A 291 -5.01 -4.66 -14.64
N LEU A 292 -5.50 -3.98 -13.61
CA LEU A 292 -4.69 -3.10 -12.77
C LEU A 292 -3.56 -3.88 -12.06
N VAL A 293 -3.87 -5.02 -11.45
CA VAL A 293 -2.88 -5.89 -10.79
C VAL A 293 -1.84 -6.38 -11.81
N ARG A 294 -2.27 -6.84 -12.98
CA ARG A 294 -1.40 -7.32 -14.06
C ARG A 294 -0.45 -6.23 -14.57
N PHE A 295 -0.88 -4.97 -14.66
CA PHE A 295 0.00 -3.87 -15.07
C PHE A 295 1.18 -3.69 -14.12
N PHE A 296 0.95 -3.80 -12.82
CA PHE A 296 2.05 -3.75 -11.85
C PHE A 296 2.95 -4.98 -11.94
N MET A 297 2.38 -6.17 -12.13
CA MET A 297 3.13 -7.42 -12.14
C MET A 297 3.89 -7.68 -13.46
N ASP A 298 3.54 -7.04 -14.59
CA ASP A 298 4.29 -7.19 -15.85
C ASP A 298 5.56 -6.33 -15.84
N SER A 299 6.73 -6.96 -15.66
CA SER A 299 8.03 -6.28 -15.62
C SER A 299 8.39 -5.55 -16.92
N ARG A 300 7.79 -5.91 -18.07
CA ARG A 300 7.98 -5.22 -19.35
C ARG A 300 7.27 -3.87 -19.37
N PHE A 301 6.18 -3.76 -18.62
CA PHE A 301 5.38 -2.56 -18.47
C PHE A 301 5.86 -1.73 -17.26
N ASN A 302 6.02 -2.36 -16.10
CA ASN A 302 6.47 -1.75 -14.85
C ASN A 302 8.00 -1.71 -14.74
N LYS A 303 8.64 -0.94 -15.60
CA LYS A 303 10.12 -0.89 -15.72
C LYS A 303 10.81 -0.21 -14.54
N ASN A 304 10.12 0.70 -13.84
CA ASN A 304 10.70 1.45 -12.71
C ASN A 304 10.37 0.81 -11.36
N GLY A 305 9.65 -0.33 -11.34
CA GLY A 305 9.32 -1.06 -10.13
C GLY A 305 8.33 -0.32 -9.24
N GLY A 306 7.28 0.27 -9.81
CA GLY A 306 6.13 0.73 -9.06
C GLY A 306 5.49 -0.44 -8.30
N THR A 307 4.99 -0.19 -7.11
CA THR A 307 4.42 -1.23 -6.25
C THR A 307 2.99 -0.91 -5.87
N LEU A 308 2.07 -1.83 -6.16
CA LEU A 308 0.70 -1.81 -5.72
C LEU A 308 0.56 -2.56 -4.40
N ILE A 309 0.02 -1.90 -3.37
CA ILE A 309 -0.26 -2.49 -2.06
C ILE A 309 -1.75 -2.34 -1.82
N PHE A 310 -2.48 -3.45 -1.73
CA PHE A 310 -3.93 -3.37 -1.69
C PHE A 310 -4.56 -4.41 -0.76
N THR A 311 -5.78 -4.10 -0.33
CA THR A 311 -6.65 -5.08 0.31
C THR A 311 -7.73 -5.55 -0.64
N THR A 312 -8.22 -6.76 -0.41
CA THR A 312 -9.30 -7.34 -1.20
C THR A 312 -10.13 -8.33 -0.40
N HIS A 313 -11.37 -8.53 -0.84
CA HIS A 313 -12.25 -9.61 -0.43
C HIS A 313 -12.41 -10.68 -1.53
N TYR A 314 -11.83 -10.45 -2.73
CA TYR A 314 -11.94 -11.37 -3.86
C TYR A 314 -10.81 -12.39 -3.87
N PRO A 315 -11.05 -13.64 -3.41
CA PRO A 315 -10.02 -14.68 -3.42
C PRO A 315 -9.50 -14.98 -4.82
N GLU A 316 -10.32 -14.77 -5.86
CA GLU A 316 -9.97 -15.02 -7.25
C GLU A 316 -8.82 -14.13 -7.75
N LEU A 317 -8.62 -12.95 -7.15
CA LEU A 317 -7.47 -12.09 -7.45
C LEU A 317 -6.14 -12.73 -7.03
N LEU A 318 -6.16 -13.64 -6.06
CA LEU A 318 -4.96 -14.35 -5.63
C LEU A 318 -4.46 -15.33 -6.70
N ASP A 319 -5.33 -15.76 -7.61
CA ASP A 319 -4.98 -16.66 -8.70
C ASP A 319 -4.18 -15.96 -9.81
N GLU A 320 -4.14 -14.61 -9.80
CA GLU A 320 -3.27 -13.82 -10.67
C GLU A 320 -1.79 -13.89 -10.28
N TYR A 321 -1.50 -14.34 -9.06
CA TYR A 321 -0.13 -14.47 -8.57
C TYR A 321 0.44 -15.85 -8.89
N ASP A 322 1.65 -15.90 -9.43
CA ASP A 322 2.40 -17.16 -9.58
C ASP A 322 3.05 -17.61 -8.27
N ARG A 323 3.22 -16.67 -7.33
CA ARG A 323 3.94 -16.84 -6.07
C ARG A 323 3.06 -16.55 -4.87
N ASN A 324 3.33 -17.25 -3.75
CA ASN A 324 2.59 -17.07 -2.51
C ASN A 324 3.19 -15.97 -1.61
N ASP A 325 4.47 -15.60 -1.80
CA ASP A 325 5.21 -14.70 -0.91
C ASP A 325 4.88 -13.19 -1.10
N GLY A 326 4.04 -12.84 -2.08
CA GLY A 326 3.43 -11.50 -2.23
C GLY A 326 2.02 -11.37 -1.62
N ILE A 327 1.51 -12.40 -0.95
CA ILE A 327 0.13 -12.47 -0.44
C ILE A 327 0.16 -12.64 1.08
N TYR A 328 -0.71 -11.91 1.78
CA TYR A 328 -0.85 -11.93 3.23
C TYR A 328 -2.29 -12.21 3.63
N ILE A 329 -2.47 -13.15 4.55
CA ILE A 329 -3.76 -13.48 5.15
C ILE A 329 -3.91 -12.67 6.43
N VAL A 330 -4.98 -11.88 6.51
CA VAL A 330 -5.29 -11.03 7.66
C VAL A 330 -6.46 -11.61 8.43
N ARG A 331 -6.27 -11.85 9.72
CA ARG A 331 -7.28 -12.41 10.63
C ARG A 331 -7.42 -11.53 11.87
N ASN A 332 -8.61 -11.58 12.49
CA ASN A 332 -8.86 -10.91 13.75
C ASN A 332 -9.54 -11.89 14.73
N CYS A 333 -8.71 -12.60 15.49
CA CYS A 333 -9.14 -13.48 16.57
C CYS A 333 -8.55 -12.95 17.89
N ASN A 334 -9.27 -12.04 18.57
CA ASN A 334 -8.76 -11.32 19.75
C ASN A 334 -7.52 -10.46 19.47
N GLY A 335 -7.54 -9.73 18.37
CA GLY A 335 -6.48 -8.90 17.85
C GLY A 335 -6.03 -9.34 16.44
N ILE A 336 -5.51 -8.37 15.68
CA ILE A 336 -5.14 -8.56 14.29
C ILE A 336 -3.86 -9.40 14.21
N THR A 337 -3.86 -10.40 13.34
CA THR A 337 -2.69 -11.17 12.93
C THR A 337 -2.54 -11.11 11.41
N VAL A 338 -1.29 -11.08 10.94
CA VAL A 338 -0.95 -11.01 9.52
C VAL A 338 0.09 -12.07 9.21
N GLU A 339 -0.24 -12.98 8.31
CA GLU A 339 0.63 -14.10 7.98
C GLU A 339 0.86 -14.18 6.48
N ASN A 340 2.13 -14.34 6.07
CA ASN A 340 2.47 -14.51 4.67
C ASN A 340 1.99 -15.88 4.17
N LEU A 341 1.28 -15.89 3.04
CA LEU A 341 0.68 -17.12 2.48
C LEU A 341 1.73 -18.19 2.20
N SER A 342 2.97 -17.84 1.88
CA SER A 342 4.04 -18.81 1.61
C SER A 342 4.45 -19.66 2.82
N TYR A 343 4.13 -19.22 4.03
CA TYR A 343 4.38 -20.02 5.25
C TYR A 343 3.29 -21.05 5.49
N ILE A 344 2.06 -20.78 5.03
CA ILE A 344 0.90 -21.66 5.15
C ILE A 344 0.83 -22.62 3.95
N LEU A 345 0.97 -22.05 2.75
CA LEU A 345 0.85 -22.74 1.48
C LEU A 345 2.22 -22.82 0.80
N THR A 346 2.96 -23.89 1.08
CA THR A 346 4.31 -24.08 0.55
C THR A 346 4.34 -24.47 -0.93
N ARG A 347 3.21 -24.94 -1.46
CA ARG A 347 3.05 -25.36 -2.86
C ARG A 347 2.41 -24.26 -3.67
N ASN A 348 2.97 -23.93 -4.84
CA ASN A 348 2.45 -22.91 -5.75
C ASN A 348 1.44 -23.47 -6.78
N ASP A 349 1.31 -24.80 -6.89
CA ASP A 349 0.39 -25.46 -7.82
C ASP A 349 -1.05 -25.59 -7.30
N ILE A 350 -1.30 -25.24 -6.04
CA ILE A 350 -2.65 -25.20 -5.45
C ILE A 350 -3.28 -23.86 -5.81
N LYS A 351 -4.51 -23.91 -6.34
CA LYS A 351 -5.29 -22.72 -6.63
C LYS A 351 -5.61 -21.98 -5.33
N ARG A 352 -5.18 -20.73 -5.25
CA ARG A 352 -5.19 -19.95 -4.00
C ARG A 352 -6.60 -19.57 -3.58
N SER A 353 -7.46 -19.26 -4.56
CA SER A 353 -8.88 -19.00 -4.29
C SER A 353 -9.58 -20.22 -3.66
N ASP A 354 -9.30 -21.43 -4.14
CA ASP A 354 -9.88 -22.65 -3.59
C ASP A 354 -9.38 -22.92 -2.17
N ALA A 355 -8.07 -22.72 -1.91
CA ALA A 355 -7.50 -22.85 -0.57
C ALA A 355 -8.12 -21.85 0.42
N TYR A 356 -8.39 -20.62 -0.03
CA TYR A 356 -9.04 -19.60 0.79
C TYR A 356 -10.52 -19.93 1.07
N GLN A 357 -11.28 -20.28 0.04
CA GLN A 357 -12.73 -20.52 0.14
C GLN A 357 -13.07 -21.84 0.85
N SER A 358 -12.20 -22.85 0.77
CA SER A 358 -12.41 -24.14 1.46
C SER A 358 -12.28 -24.08 2.98
N GLY A 359 -11.85 -22.92 3.53
CA GLY A 359 -11.56 -22.78 4.96
C GLY A 359 -10.23 -23.41 5.40
N PHE A 360 -9.43 -23.91 4.44
CA PHE A 360 -8.09 -24.48 4.72
C PHE A 360 -7.17 -23.46 5.42
N LEU A 361 -7.34 -22.17 5.11
CA LEU A 361 -6.55 -21.09 5.68
C LEU A 361 -7.11 -20.55 7.00
N GLU A 362 -7.89 -21.28 7.75
CA GLU A 362 -8.51 -20.91 9.02
C GLU A 362 -8.87 -19.41 9.17
N GLY A 363 -10.04 -19.10 9.69
CA GLY A 363 -10.51 -17.72 9.91
C GLY A 363 -10.80 -16.90 8.65
N THR A 364 -10.89 -17.55 7.48
CA THR A 364 -11.21 -16.92 6.18
C THR A 364 -12.69 -17.01 5.82
N THR A 365 -13.47 -17.73 6.61
CA THR A 365 -14.92 -17.89 6.45
C THR A 365 -15.64 -17.63 7.77
N PRO A 366 -16.90 -17.14 7.76
CA PRO A 366 -17.73 -17.06 8.97
C PRO A 366 -17.87 -18.45 9.60
N THR A 367 -17.89 -18.51 10.93
CA THR A 367 -18.08 -19.78 11.65
C THR A 367 -19.48 -20.33 11.43
N TYR A 368 -19.61 -21.65 11.40
CA TYR A 368 -20.93 -22.31 11.29
C TYR A 368 -21.88 -21.91 12.42
N GLU A 369 -21.36 -21.72 13.63
CA GLU A 369 -22.15 -21.22 14.76
C GLU A 369 -22.74 -19.82 14.51
N ALA A 370 -21.95 -18.90 13.94
CA ALA A 370 -22.42 -17.57 13.59
C ALA A 370 -23.55 -17.63 12.54
N TYR A 371 -23.42 -18.52 11.55
CA TYR A 371 -24.47 -18.77 10.57
C TYR A 371 -25.78 -19.30 11.20
N ILE A 372 -25.68 -20.27 12.11
CA ILE A 372 -26.88 -20.81 12.80
C ILE A 372 -27.55 -19.73 13.65
N ARG A 373 -26.80 -18.99 14.46
CA ARG A 373 -27.34 -17.89 15.28
C ARG A 373 -28.02 -16.82 14.43
N LEU A 374 -27.43 -16.46 13.30
CA LEU A 374 -28.04 -15.51 12.35
C LEU A 374 -29.38 -16.06 11.84
N LYS A 375 -29.40 -17.32 11.41
CA LYS A 375 -30.64 -17.98 10.93
C LYS A 375 -31.72 -17.97 11.99
N GLU A 376 -31.39 -18.30 13.23
CA GLU A 376 -32.34 -18.30 14.37
C GLU A 376 -32.84 -16.87 14.68
N SER A 377 -32.01 -15.83 14.48
CA SER A 377 -32.42 -14.45 14.73
C SER A 377 -33.32 -13.84 13.66
N LEU A 378 -33.41 -14.46 12.48
CA LEU A 378 -34.18 -13.97 11.33
C LEU A 378 -35.55 -14.72 11.19
N ILE A 379 -35.83 -15.71 12.03
CA ILE A 379 -37.08 -16.45 12.11
C ILE A 379 -37.84 -16.01 13.35
#